data_53588c6f9442dab50ba8cd40dd18236b
#
_entry.id   53588c6f9442dab50ba8cd40dd18236b
#
_cell.length_a   1.000
_cell.length_b   1.000
_cell.length_c   1.000
_cell.angle_alpha   90.00
_cell.angle_beta   90.00
_cell.angle_gamma   90.00
#
_symmetry.space_group_name_H-M   'P 1'
#
loop_
_entity.id
_entity.type
_entity.pdbx_description
1 polymer ?
#
loop_
_entity_poly.entity_id
_entity_poly.type
_entity_poly.pdbx_seq_one_letter_code
_entity_poly.pdbx_strand_id
1 'polypeptide(L)'
;MSITVLLVDDEELVRFGLRTVLEASGDFEVVGEAGDGAAGVRAAHELRPDVVLMDIRMPVMDGLKATREILALPHPPQVAVLTTFHADEYVYAALAAGAAGFLLKDTPPRQIAAAVRAVAEGTATLSPAVTSKLIDSYVDRAASPRRQRARRKLAELSEREQEVLRLVGRGEPNATIARELFVSEATVKTYVSRLLAKLDLANRTQAAILAHEAGLLES
;
A
#
# COMPACT_ATOMS: atom_id res chain seq x y z
N MET A 1 -5.25 -20.65 -6.45
CA MET A 1 -3.83 -20.40 -6.15
C MET A 1 -3.80 -19.69 -4.83
N SER A 2 -3.01 -20.14 -3.85
CA SER A 2 -2.80 -19.44 -2.58
C SER A 2 -1.92 -18.20 -2.80
N ILE A 3 -2.18 -17.16 -2.04
CA ILE A 3 -1.38 -15.93 -2.02
C ILE A 3 -0.12 -16.22 -1.20
N THR A 4 1.05 -16.02 -1.79
CA THR A 4 2.33 -16.24 -1.11
C THR A 4 2.74 -15.00 -0.30
N VAL A 5 3.10 -15.21 0.98
CA VAL A 5 3.40 -14.12 1.92
C VAL A 5 4.79 -14.30 2.55
N LEU A 6 5.57 -13.23 2.58
CA LEU A 6 6.80 -13.12 3.35
C LEU A 6 6.54 -12.28 4.60
N LEU A 7 6.91 -12.80 5.77
CA LEU A 7 6.80 -12.09 7.05
C LEU A 7 8.15 -11.49 7.45
N VAL A 8 8.19 -10.18 7.70
CA VAL A 8 9.42 -9.46 8.08
C VAL A 8 9.15 -8.66 9.36
N ASP A 9 9.62 -9.18 10.48
CA ASP A 9 9.39 -8.63 11.83
C ASP A 9 10.49 -9.17 12.75
N ASP A 10 11.04 -8.37 13.65
CA ASP A 10 12.09 -8.83 14.55
C ASP A 10 11.55 -9.67 15.73
N GLU A 11 10.25 -9.58 16.01
CA GLU A 11 9.59 -10.35 17.06
C GLU A 11 9.12 -11.72 16.53
N GLU A 12 9.81 -12.82 16.93
CA GLU A 12 9.46 -14.18 16.53
C GLU A 12 8.02 -14.57 16.88
N LEU A 13 7.52 -14.14 18.04
CA LEU A 13 6.16 -14.42 18.47
C LEU A 13 5.11 -13.76 17.57
N VAL A 14 5.40 -12.57 17.05
CA VAL A 14 4.53 -11.87 16.09
C VAL A 14 4.50 -12.63 14.76
N ARG A 15 5.66 -13.04 14.25
CA ARG A 15 5.72 -13.85 13.02
C ARG A 15 4.96 -15.16 13.15
N PHE A 16 5.13 -15.86 14.28
CA PHE A 16 4.39 -17.10 14.58
C PHE A 16 2.87 -16.86 14.60
N GLY A 17 2.42 -15.80 15.27
CA GLY A 17 1.00 -15.42 15.31
C GLY A 17 0.43 -15.10 13.93
N LEU A 18 1.15 -14.31 13.14
CA LEU A 18 0.75 -13.95 11.77
C LEU A 18 0.68 -15.16 10.85
N ARG A 19 1.68 -16.04 10.90
CA ARG A 19 1.67 -17.32 10.16
C ARG A 19 0.42 -18.12 10.48
N THR A 20 0.16 -18.33 11.78
CA THR A 20 -1.00 -19.11 12.25
C THR A 20 -2.32 -18.53 11.73
N VAL A 21 -2.47 -17.20 11.77
CA VAL A 21 -3.67 -16.49 11.31
C VAL A 21 -3.87 -16.62 9.81
N LEU A 22 -2.81 -16.43 9.03
CA LEU A 22 -2.88 -16.46 7.57
C LEU A 22 -3.14 -17.88 7.05
N GLU A 23 -2.36 -18.87 7.51
CA GLU A 23 -2.49 -20.26 7.06
C GLU A 23 -3.84 -20.88 7.48
N ALA A 24 -4.38 -20.49 8.65
CA ALA A 24 -5.70 -20.97 9.09
C ALA A 24 -6.85 -20.54 8.16
N SER A 25 -6.68 -19.53 7.33
CA SER A 25 -7.69 -19.11 6.36
C SER A 25 -7.75 -19.96 5.09
N GLY A 26 -6.70 -20.74 4.80
CA GLY A 26 -6.58 -21.61 3.63
C GLY A 26 -6.26 -20.89 2.30
N ASP A 27 -6.22 -19.56 2.32
CA ASP A 27 -5.98 -18.74 1.10
C ASP A 27 -4.53 -18.28 0.97
N PHE A 28 -3.73 -18.43 2.02
CA PHE A 28 -2.35 -17.92 2.08
C PHE A 28 -1.34 -19.04 2.35
N GLU A 29 -0.13 -18.81 1.84
CA GLU A 29 1.05 -19.62 2.11
C GLU A 29 2.20 -18.72 2.58
N VAL A 30 2.68 -18.90 3.81
CA VAL A 30 3.84 -18.17 4.30
C VAL A 30 5.11 -18.82 3.79
N VAL A 31 5.68 -18.27 2.72
CA VAL A 31 6.85 -18.81 2.01
C VAL A 31 8.19 -18.50 2.67
N GLY A 32 8.22 -17.55 3.63
CA GLY A 32 9.44 -17.22 4.35
C GLY A 32 9.22 -16.27 5.51
N GLU A 33 10.25 -16.15 6.36
CA GLU A 33 10.32 -15.23 7.48
C GLU A 33 11.68 -14.55 7.55
N ALA A 34 11.72 -13.31 8.02
CA ALA A 34 12.95 -12.56 8.26
C ALA A 34 12.84 -11.73 9.55
N GLY A 35 13.92 -11.64 10.31
CA GLY A 35 13.99 -10.89 11.57
C GLY A 35 14.56 -9.49 11.45
N ASP A 36 14.90 -9.04 10.23
CA ASP A 36 15.38 -7.68 9.95
C ASP A 36 15.11 -7.31 8.49
N GLY A 37 15.17 -6.00 8.19
CA GLY A 37 14.89 -5.50 6.85
C GLY A 37 15.86 -6.00 5.78
N ALA A 38 17.16 -6.18 6.10
CA ALA A 38 18.14 -6.64 5.12
C ALA A 38 17.93 -8.12 4.75
N ALA A 39 17.58 -8.96 5.73
CA ALA A 39 17.15 -10.34 5.49
C ALA A 39 15.84 -10.37 4.69
N GLY A 40 14.88 -9.47 5.00
CA GLY A 40 13.62 -9.30 4.27
C GLY A 40 13.83 -8.99 2.79
N VAL A 41 14.74 -8.06 2.45
CA VAL A 41 15.06 -7.72 1.06
C VAL A 41 15.63 -8.93 0.31
N ARG A 42 16.56 -9.68 0.91
CA ARG A 42 17.13 -10.89 0.29
C ARG A 42 16.05 -11.95 0.07
N ALA A 43 15.24 -12.22 1.09
CA ALA A 43 14.15 -13.19 1.00
C ALA A 43 13.10 -12.80 -0.06
N ALA A 44 12.74 -11.53 -0.16
CA ALA A 44 11.82 -11.05 -1.19
C ALA A 44 12.36 -11.27 -2.62
N HIS A 45 13.65 -11.04 -2.82
CA HIS A 45 14.31 -11.30 -4.12
C HIS A 45 14.34 -12.80 -4.49
N GLU A 46 14.66 -13.65 -3.52
CA GLU A 46 14.80 -15.11 -3.72
C GLU A 46 13.45 -15.81 -3.87
N LEU A 47 12.50 -15.53 -2.97
CA LEU A 47 11.23 -16.22 -2.85
C LEU A 47 10.13 -15.64 -3.76
N ARG A 48 10.26 -14.39 -4.19
CA ARG A 48 9.29 -13.68 -5.04
C ARG A 48 7.85 -13.81 -4.53
N PRO A 49 7.59 -13.44 -3.27
CA PRO A 49 6.23 -13.53 -2.71
C PRO A 49 5.28 -12.57 -3.42
N ASP A 50 3.98 -12.82 -3.32
CA ASP A 50 2.96 -11.87 -3.79
C ASP A 50 2.86 -10.66 -2.86
N VAL A 51 3.00 -10.89 -1.54
CA VAL A 51 2.89 -9.87 -0.51
C VAL A 51 4.02 -10.00 0.52
N VAL A 52 4.57 -8.88 0.95
CA VAL A 52 5.45 -8.76 2.12
C VAL A 52 4.70 -8.03 3.23
N LEU A 53 4.57 -8.67 4.40
CA LEU A 53 4.19 -7.99 5.64
C LEU A 53 5.46 -7.51 6.33
N MET A 54 5.59 -6.19 6.49
CA MET A 54 6.82 -5.53 6.89
C MET A 54 6.63 -4.73 8.18
N ASP A 55 7.32 -5.10 9.26
CA ASP A 55 7.42 -4.19 10.41
C ASP A 55 8.33 -2.99 10.10
N ILE A 56 8.07 -1.86 10.76
CA ILE A 56 8.87 -0.64 10.60
C ILE A 56 10.14 -0.69 11.44
N ARG A 57 10.00 -1.08 12.70
CA ARG A 57 11.10 -0.99 13.67
C ARG A 57 11.82 -2.32 13.83
N MET A 58 12.89 -2.46 13.12
CA MET A 58 13.74 -3.65 13.18
C MET A 58 15.22 -3.26 13.28
N PRO A 59 16.06 -4.13 13.88
CA PRO A 59 17.50 -3.95 13.90
C PRO A 59 18.08 -4.04 12.48
N VAL A 60 19.34 -3.66 12.32
CA VAL A 60 20.16 -3.72 11.09
C VAL A 60 19.63 -2.82 9.99
N MET A 61 18.38 -3.02 9.54
CA MET A 61 17.70 -2.20 8.53
C MET A 61 16.24 -2.04 8.91
N ASP A 62 15.77 -0.79 9.00
CA ASP A 62 14.36 -0.48 9.25
C ASP A 62 13.46 -0.86 8.05
N GLY A 63 12.17 -1.07 8.33
CA GLY A 63 11.21 -1.51 7.32
C GLY A 63 10.90 -0.48 6.25
N LEU A 64 11.07 0.82 6.51
CA LEU A 64 10.85 1.85 5.50
C LEU A 64 11.97 1.82 4.43
N LYS A 65 13.20 1.59 4.87
CA LYS A 65 14.33 1.41 3.96
C LYS A 65 14.18 0.09 3.19
N ALA A 66 13.86 -1.00 3.89
CA ALA A 66 13.62 -2.31 3.28
C ALA A 66 12.49 -2.25 2.23
N THR A 67 11.38 -1.55 2.53
CA THR A 67 10.28 -1.34 1.58
C THR A 67 10.75 -0.69 0.29
N ARG A 68 11.56 0.38 0.37
CA ARG A 68 12.10 1.04 -0.83
C ARG A 68 13.00 0.12 -1.66
N GLU A 69 13.85 -0.66 -1.00
CA GLU A 69 14.76 -1.60 -1.67
C GLU A 69 13.98 -2.76 -2.33
N ILE A 70 12.95 -3.30 -1.66
CA ILE A 70 12.07 -4.34 -2.21
C ILE A 70 11.30 -3.83 -3.43
N LEU A 71 10.75 -2.63 -3.36
CA LEU A 71 10.01 -2.05 -4.48
C LEU A 71 10.88 -1.64 -5.68
N ALA A 72 12.19 -1.57 -5.50
CA ALA A 72 13.15 -1.37 -6.58
C ALA A 72 13.58 -2.67 -7.28
N LEU A 73 13.11 -3.85 -6.82
CA LEU A 73 13.39 -5.14 -7.47
C LEU A 73 12.75 -5.23 -8.86
N PRO A 74 13.27 -6.03 -9.78
CA PRO A 74 12.72 -6.19 -11.14
C PRO A 74 11.25 -6.67 -11.17
N HIS A 75 10.84 -7.47 -10.17
CA HIS A 75 9.48 -7.97 -9.97
C HIS A 75 9.09 -7.71 -8.51
N PRO A 76 8.71 -6.48 -8.17
CA PRO A 76 8.45 -6.13 -6.78
C PRO A 76 7.13 -6.76 -6.30
N PRO A 77 7.13 -7.38 -5.11
CA PRO A 77 5.90 -7.79 -4.44
C PRO A 77 5.13 -6.57 -3.97
N GLN A 78 3.87 -6.75 -3.58
CA GLN A 78 3.16 -5.75 -2.83
C GLN A 78 3.69 -5.71 -1.38
N VAL A 79 3.87 -4.53 -0.81
CA VAL A 79 4.34 -4.39 0.57
C VAL A 79 3.22 -3.78 1.42
N ALA A 80 2.80 -4.49 2.46
CA ALA A 80 1.93 -3.96 3.51
C ALA A 80 2.74 -3.79 4.80
N VAL A 81 2.73 -2.58 5.34
CA VAL A 81 3.40 -2.28 6.60
C VAL A 81 2.52 -2.68 7.77
N LEU A 82 3.10 -3.37 8.76
CA LEU A 82 2.46 -3.79 10.00
C LEU A 82 3.27 -3.27 11.18
N THR A 83 2.67 -2.46 12.08
CA THR A 83 3.40 -1.84 13.18
C THR A 83 2.55 -1.68 14.44
N THR A 84 3.21 -1.62 15.59
CA THR A 84 2.56 -1.29 16.88
C THR A 84 2.33 0.22 17.06
N PHE A 85 2.93 1.05 16.21
CA PHE A 85 2.99 2.50 16.43
C PHE A 85 1.95 3.28 15.65
N HIS A 86 1.22 4.15 16.38
CA HIS A 86 0.29 5.15 15.87
C HIS A 86 0.97 6.47 15.47
N ALA A 87 2.30 6.53 15.34
CA ALA A 87 2.98 7.77 15.00
C ALA A 87 2.71 8.15 13.54
N ASP A 88 2.03 9.27 13.34
CA ASP A 88 1.58 9.79 12.04
C ASP A 88 2.73 9.93 11.02
N GLU A 89 3.95 10.19 11.53
CA GLU A 89 5.17 10.28 10.72
C GLU A 89 5.49 8.97 9.99
N TYR A 90 5.25 7.80 10.62
CA TYR A 90 5.54 6.49 10.02
C TYR A 90 4.52 6.09 8.97
N VAL A 91 3.24 6.42 9.18
CA VAL A 91 2.20 6.17 8.18
C VAL A 91 2.55 6.89 6.87
N TYR A 92 2.84 8.19 6.96
CA TYR A 92 3.22 8.97 5.79
C TYR A 92 4.51 8.45 5.14
N ALA A 93 5.53 8.14 5.95
CA ALA A 93 6.81 7.66 5.44
C ALA A 93 6.68 6.29 4.74
N ALA A 94 5.83 5.37 5.26
CA ALA A 94 5.56 4.09 4.65
C ALA A 94 4.85 4.23 3.29
N LEU A 95 3.82 5.07 3.22
CA LEU A 95 3.09 5.33 1.99
C LEU A 95 3.96 6.06 0.95
N ALA A 96 4.78 7.02 1.39
CA ALA A 96 5.76 7.70 0.54
C ALA A 96 6.86 6.75 0.05
N ALA A 97 7.23 5.73 0.84
CA ALA A 97 8.15 4.68 0.44
C ALA A 97 7.51 3.72 -0.61
N GLY A 98 6.19 3.77 -0.80
CA GLY A 98 5.48 2.97 -1.78
C GLY A 98 4.70 1.79 -1.20
N ALA A 99 4.54 1.69 0.13
CA ALA A 99 3.72 0.64 0.72
C ALA A 99 2.29 0.66 0.16
N ALA A 100 1.77 -0.51 -0.20
CA ALA A 100 0.43 -0.69 -0.74
C ALA A 100 -0.65 -0.72 0.36
N GLY A 101 -0.25 -1.04 1.61
CA GLY A 101 -1.13 -1.08 2.76
C GLY A 101 -0.41 -0.68 4.05
N PHE A 102 -1.22 -0.32 5.05
CA PHE A 102 -0.74 -0.02 6.40
C PHE A 102 -1.71 -0.60 7.43
N LEU A 103 -1.20 -1.43 8.31
CA LEU A 103 -1.92 -2.16 9.34
C LEU A 103 -1.30 -1.92 10.71
N LEU A 104 -2.10 -2.03 11.75
CA LEU A 104 -1.63 -2.03 13.12
C LEU A 104 -1.51 -3.48 13.62
N LYS A 105 -0.51 -3.79 14.45
CA LYS A 105 -0.31 -5.13 15.04
C LYS A 105 -1.45 -5.56 15.97
N ASP A 106 -2.27 -4.62 16.46
CA ASP A 106 -3.49 -4.87 17.23
C ASP A 106 -4.74 -5.11 16.35
N THR A 107 -4.58 -5.08 15.04
CA THR A 107 -5.66 -5.38 14.09
C THR A 107 -6.18 -6.80 14.28
N PRO A 108 -7.50 -7.02 14.38
CA PRO A 108 -8.06 -8.36 14.54
C PRO A 108 -7.61 -9.32 13.43
N PRO A 109 -7.31 -10.60 13.75
CA PRO A 109 -6.78 -11.59 12.80
C PRO A 109 -7.54 -11.68 11.47
N ARG A 110 -8.86 -11.68 11.51
CA ARG A 110 -9.71 -11.72 10.29
C ARG A 110 -9.53 -10.51 9.40
N GLN A 111 -9.27 -9.34 10.00
CA GLN A 111 -9.03 -8.11 9.25
C GLN A 111 -7.62 -8.07 8.65
N ILE A 112 -6.62 -8.67 9.30
CA ILE A 112 -5.28 -8.84 8.74
C ILE A 112 -5.35 -9.68 7.46
N ALA A 113 -6.00 -10.86 7.50
CA ALA A 113 -6.16 -11.72 6.33
C ALA A 113 -6.90 -11.02 5.18
N ALA A 114 -7.99 -10.30 5.49
CA ALA A 114 -8.72 -9.50 4.50
C ALA A 114 -7.87 -8.40 3.86
N ALA A 115 -7.05 -7.71 4.67
CA ALA A 115 -6.15 -6.67 4.22
C ALA A 115 -5.03 -7.22 3.32
N VAL A 116 -4.42 -8.35 3.70
CA VAL A 116 -3.39 -9.00 2.87
C VAL A 116 -3.96 -9.42 1.50
N ARG A 117 -5.18 -9.96 1.47
CA ARG A 117 -5.86 -10.30 0.21
C ARG A 117 -6.09 -9.06 -0.65
N ALA A 118 -6.60 -7.99 -0.09
CA ALA A 118 -6.83 -6.74 -0.81
C ALA A 118 -5.53 -6.14 -1.37
N VAL A 119 -4.44 -6.20 -0.58
CA VAL A 119 -3.11 -5.78 -1.02
C VAL A 119 -2.61 -6.64 -2.18
N ALA A 120 -2.74 -7.96 -2.12
CA ALA A 120 -2.37 -8.87 -3.20
C ALA A 120 -3.14 -8.57 -4.51
N GLU A 121 -4.40 -8.16 -4.39
CA GLU A 121 -5.24 -7.75 -5.53
C GLU A 121 -4.93 -6.34 -6.06
N GLY A 122 -3.93 -5.66 -5.47
CA GLY A 122 -3.55 -4.29 -5.82
C GLY A 122 -4.56 -3.23 -5.33
N THR A 123 -5.41 -3.60 -4.39
CA THR A 123 -6.32 -2.66 -3.72
C THR A 123 -5.62 -2.11 -2.47
N ALA A 124 -5.46 -0.78 -2.41
CA ALA A 124 -4.87 -0.15 -1.23
C ALA A 124 -5.75 -0.40 0.00
N THR A 125 -5.14 -0.88 1.08
CA THR A 125 -5.84 -1.10 2.33
C THR A 125 -5.23 -0.26 3.44
N LEU A 126 -6.01 0.71 3.92
CA LEU A 126 -5.70 1.50 5.11
C LEU A 126 -6.79 1.20 6.14
N SER A 127 -6.40 0.97 7.40
CA SER A 127 -7.39 0.87 8.45
C SER A 127 -8.12 2.21 8.62
N PRO A 128 -9.40 2.24 9.06
CA PRO A 128 -10.12 3.48 9.29
C PRO A 128 -9.37 4.47 10.20
N ALA A 129 -8.68 3.96 11.22
CA ALA A 129 -7.85 4.74 12.12
C ALA A 129 -6.66 5.41 11.40
N VAL A 130 -6.03 4.72 10.47
CA VAL A 130 -4.94 5.25 9.64
C VAL A 130 -5.48 6.28 8.65
N THR A 131 -6.65 6.04 8.08
CA THR A 131 -7.31 6.98 7.15
C THR A 131 -7.64 8.30 7.84
N SER A 132 -8.24 8.28 9.03
CA SER A 132 -8.54 9.49 9.81
C SER A 132 -7.27 10.31 10.10
N LYS A 133 -6.19 9.66 10.48
CA LYS A 133 -4.91 10.32 10.77
C LYS A 133 -4.25 10.93 9.54
N LEU A 134 -4.37 10.28 8.39
CA LEU A 134 -3.94 10.87 7.12
C LEU A 134 -4.72 12.16 6.84
N ILE A 135 -6.02 12.17 7.05
CA ILE A 135 -6.86 13.35 6.87
C ILE A 135 -6.42 14.48 7.81
N ASP A 136 -6.23 14.20 9.10
CA ASP A 136 -5.82 15.20 10.10
C ASP A 136 -4.43 15.81 9.79
N SER A 137 -3.49 14.99 9.35
CA SER A 137 -2.15 15.45 8.95
C SER A 137 -2.16 16.31 7.67
N TYR A 138 -3.22 16.22 6.89
CA TYR A 138 -3.41 16.99 5.66
C TYR A 138 -3.97 18.39 5.89
N VAL A 139 -4.84 18.56 6.88
CA VAL A 139 -5.46 19.87 7.21
C VAL A 139 -4.40 20.90 7.60
N ASP A 140 -3.34 20.47 8.29
CA ASP A 140 -2.27 21.38 8.74
C ASP A 140 -1.27 21.80 7.64
N ARG A 141 -1.34 21.22 6.43
CA ARG A 141 -0.35 21.43 5.36
C ARG A 141 -0.86 22.17 4.12
N ALA A 142 -1.92 22.94 4.23
CA ALA A 142 -2.61 23.61 3.11
C ALA A 142 -1.73 24.54 2.21
N ALA A 143 -0.48 24.86 2.60
CA ALA A 143 0.43 25.77 1.88
C ALA A 143 1.75 25.14 1.43
N SER A 144 1.86 23.80 1.27
CA SER A 144 3.14 23.16 1.03
C SER A 144 3.57 23.12 -0.45
N PRO A 145 4.88 23.15 -0.76
CA PRO A 145 5.42 22.95 -2.12
C PRO A 145 4.95 21.64 -2.80
N ARG A 146 4.50 20.67 -2.02
CA ARG A 146 3.95 19.38 -2.47
C ARG A 146 2.60 19.56 -3.19
N ARG A 147 1.70 20.38 -2.65
CA ARG A 147 0.40 20.68 -3.29
C ARG A 147 0.59 21.30 -4.67
N GLN A 148 1.57 22.17 -4.81
CA GLN A 148 1.89 22.80 -6.08
C GLN A 148 2.46 21.81 -7.11
N ARG A 149 3.31 20.86 -6.67
CA ARG A 149 3.82 19.77 -7.51
C ARG A 149 2.72 18.79 -7.91
N ALA A 150 1.83 18.42 -6.99
CA ALA A 150 0.68 17.55 -7.26
C ALA A 150 -0.27 18.18 -8.28
N ARG A 151 -0.58 19.46 -8.17
CA ARG A 151 -1.42 20.19 -9.15
C ARG A 151 -0.78 20.26 -10.54
N ARG A 152 0.54 20.38 -10.64
CA ARG A 152 1.24 20.31 -11.94
C ARG A 152 1.08 18.94 -12.59
N LYS A 153 1.25 17.85 -11.83
CA LYS A 153 1.02 16.49 -12.34
C LYS A 153 -0.42 16.27 -12.80
N LEU A 154 -1.40 16.84 -12.10
CA LEU A 154 -2.81 16.80 -12.53
C LEU A 154 -3.06 17.51 -13.87
N ALA A 155 -2.38 18.60 -14.14
CA ALA A 155 -2.55 19.35 -15.39
C ALA A 155 -2.07 18.56 -16.63
N GLU A 156 -1.28 17.50 -16.44
CA GLU A 156 -0.83 16.60 -17.52
C GLU A 156 -1.87 15.52 -17.86
N LEU A 157 -2.92 15.37 -17.03
CA LEU A 157 -3.93 14.34 -17.19
C LEU A 157 -5.11 14.83 -18.02
N SER A 158 -5.62 13.95 -18.89
CA SER A 158 -6.91 14.14 -19.56
C SER A 158 -8.06 14.11 -18.55
N GLU A 159 -9.21 14.67 -18.90
CA GLU A 159 -10.42 14.64 -18.07
C GLU A 159 -10.77 13.21 -17.59
N ARG A 160 -10.65 12.23 -18.49
CA ARG A 160 -10.92 10.83 -18.17
C ARG A 160 -9.91 10.25 -17.16
N GLU A 161 -8.64 10.61 -17.30
CA GLU A 161 -7.59 10.19 -16.35
C GLU A 161 -7.79 10.85 -14.98
N GLN A 162 -8.22 12.11 -14.94
CA GLN A 162 -8.56 12.80 -13.69
C GLN A 162 -9.79 12.18 -13.02
N GLU A 163 -10.80 11.76 -13.79
CA GLU A 163 -11.97 11.06 -13.28
C GLU A 163 -11.59 9.72 -12.63
N VAL A 164 -10.75 8.91 -13.30
CA VAL A 164 -10.21 7.67 -12.74
C VAL A 164 -9.40 7.97 -11.48
N LEU A 165 -8.53 8.97 -11.49
CA LEU A 165 -7.72 9.36 -10.34
C LEU A 165 -8.60 9.82 -9.16
N ARG A 166 -9.69 10.54 -9.41
CA ARG A 166 -10.65 10.95 -8.38
C ARG A 166 -11.28 9.75 -7.69
N LEU A 167 -11.76 8.77 -8.46
CA LEU A 167 -12.36 7.55 -7.90
C LEU A 167 -11.35 6.71 -7.13
N VAL A 168 -10.11 6.60 -7.62
CA VAL A 168 -9.00 5.98 -6.91
C VAL A 168 -8.72 6.72 -5.60
N GLY A 169 -8.73 8.05 -5.61
CA GLY A 169 -8.55 8.90 -4.43
C GLY A 169 -9.63 8.72 -3.37
N ARG A 170 -10.87 8.42 -3.79
CA ARG A 170 -11.97 8.08 -2.88
C ARG A 170 -11.88 6.66 -2.32
N GLY A 171 -10.88 5.87 -2.73
CA GLY A 171 -10.71 4.49 -2.30
C GLY A 171 -11.67 3.50 -2.97
N GLU A 172 -12.37 3.89 -4.05
CA GLU A 172 -13.36 3.05 -4.70
C GLU A 172 -12.73 1.78 -5.31
N PRO A 173 -13.30 0.59 -5.09
CA PRO A 173 -12.81 -0.64 -5.71
C PRO A 173 -13.04 -0.62 -7.23
N ASN A 174 -12.25 -1.41 -7.98
CA ASN A 174 -12.33 -1.44 -9.44
C ASN A 174 -13.74 -1.76 -9.96
N ALA A 175 -14.50 -2.61 -9.26
CA ALA A 175 -15.88 -2.93 -9.61
C ALA A 175 -16.81 -1.70 -9.53
N THR A 176 -16.63 -0.83 -8.54
CA THR A 176 -17.39 0.42 -8.42
C THR A 176 -16.97 1.42 -9.50
N ILE A 177 -15.66 1.59 -9.71
CA ILE A 177 -15.12 2.45 -10.77
C ILE A 177 -15.63 1.99 -12.14
N ALA A 178 -15.66 0.70 -12.41
CA ALA A 178 -16.17 0.14 -13.66
C ALA A 178 -17.64 0.49 -13.91
N ARG A 179 -18.47 0.42 -12.88
CA ARG A 179 -19.89 0.81 -12.95
C ARG A 179 -20.05 2.31 -13.19
N GLU A 180 -19.34 3.15 -12.47
CA GLU A 180 -19.43 4.61 -12.60
C GLU A 180 -18.92 5.10 -13.96
N LEU A 181 -17.89 4.47 -14.50
CA LEU A 181 -17.29 4.83 -15.77
C LEU A 181 -17.91 4.12 -16.97
N PHE A 182 -18.88 3.22 -16.76
CA PHE A 182 -19.52 2.39 -17.78
C PHE A 182 -18.53 1.56 -18.62
N VAL A 183 -17.55 0.94 -17.96
CA VAL A 183 -16.52 0.08 -18.57
C VAL A 183 -16.37 -1.24 -17.83
N SER A 184 -15.58 -2.18 -18.35
CA SER A 184 -15.25 -3.41 -17.65
C SER A 184 -14.19 -3.17 -16.55
N GLU A 185 -14.16 -4.04 -15.53
CA GLU A 185 -13.10 -4.00 -14.50
C GLU A 185 -11.69 -4.18 -15.10
N ALA A 186 -11.57 -5.01 -16.14
CA ALA A 186 -10.31 -5.18 -16.88
C ALA A 186 -9.85 -3.86 -17.52
N THR A 187 -10.80 -3.06 -18.03
CA THR A 187 -10.53 -1.72 -18.57
C THR A 187 -10.08 -0.77 -17.46
N VAL A 188 -10.70 -0.84 -16.27
CA VAL A 188 -10.29 -0.03 -15.11
C VAL A 188 -8.86 -0.39 -14.68
N LYS A 189 -8.51 -1.68 -14.59
CA LYS A 189 -7.13 -2.12 -14.27
C LYS A 189 -6.13 -1.53 -15.27
N THR A 190 -6.48 -1.53 -16.55
CA THR A 190 -5.63 -0.92 -17.60
C THR A 190 -5.50 0.60 -17.44
N TYR A 191 -6.59 1.29 -17.12
CA TYR A 191 -6.56 2.74 -16.88
C TYR A 191 -5.70 3.08 -15.68
N VAL A 192 -5.87 2.37 -14.55
CA VAL A 192 -5.06 2.56 -13.34
C VAL A 192 -3.58 2.30 -13.62
N SER A 193 -3.24 1.20 -14.30
CA SER A 193 -1.83 0.89 -14.64
C SER A 193 -1.19 1.97 -15.52
N ARG A 194 -1.90 2.47 -16.54
CA ARG A 194 -1.41 3.56 -17.40
C ARG A 194 -1.27 4.87 -16.63
N LEU A 195 -2.21 5.17 -15.75
CA LEU A 195 -2.18 6.35 -14.89
C LEU A 195 -0.97 6.32 -13.96
N LEU A 196 -0.70 5.18 -13.31
CA LEU A 196 0.46 5.00 -12.45
C LEU A 196 1.78 5.20 -13.21
N ALA A 197 1.91 4.58 -14.38
CA ALA A 197 3.08 4.73 -15.24
C ALA A 197 3.28 6.18 -15.69
N LYS A 198 2.21 6.88 -16.12
CA LYS A 198 2.26 8.28 -16.58
C LYS A 198 2.68 9.26 -15.48
N LEU A 199 2.25 9.01 -14.24
CA LEU A 199 2.52 9.86 -13.08
C LEU A 199 3.80 9.47 -12.33
N ASP A 200 4.48 8.40 -12.77
CA ASP A 200 5.64 7.81 -12.09
C ASP A 200 5.31 7.47 -10.63
N LEU A 201 4.27 6.65 -10.45
CA LEU A 201 3.78 6.19 -9.15
C LEU A 201 3.90 4.68 -9.03
N ALA A 202 4.39 4.21 -7.87
CA ALA A 202 4.63 2.80 -7.64
C ALA A 202 3.33 1.97 -7.49
N ASN A 203 2.26 2.58 -6.96
CA ASN A 203 1.01 1.87 -6.68
C ASN A 203 -0.20 2.81 -6.53
N ARG A 204 -1.37 2.18 -6.38
CA ARG A 204 -2.67 2.84 -6.23
C ARG A 204 -2.74 3.77 -5.00
N THR A 205 -2.05 3.41 -3.90
CA THR A 205 -2.01 4.24 -2.70
C THR A 205 -1.35 5.57 -2.96
N GLN A 206 -0.23 5.58 -3.72
CA GLN A 206 0.43 6.82 -4.13
C GLN A 206 -0.46 7.67 -5.05
N ALA A 207 -1.27 7.04 -5.91
CA ALA A 207 -2.24 7.76 -6.73
C ALA A 207 -3.34 8.41 -5.87
N ALA A 208 -3.85 7.70 -4.86
CA ALA A 208 -4.83 8.25 -3.94
C ALA A 208 -4.26 9.44 -3.15
N ILE A 209 -3.03 9.34 -2.66
CA ILE A 209 -2.32 10.44 -2.00
C ILE A 209 -2.18 11.65 -2.94
N LEU A 210 -1.75 11.43 -4.18
CA LEU A 210 -1.62 12.51 -5.15
C LEU A 210 -2.96 13.23 -5.42
N ALA A 211 -4.08 12.47 -5.52
CA ALA A 211 -5.41 13.03 -5.70
C ALA A 211 -5.80 13.96 -4.55
N HIS A 212 -5.51 13.53 -3.32
CA HIS A 212 -5.71 14.34 -2.11
C HIS A 212 -4.80 15.58 -2.10
N GLU A 213 -3.49 15.41 -2.32
CA GLU A 213 -2.51 16.52 -2.34
C GLU A 213 -2.88 17.60 -3.36
N ALA A 214 -3.43 17.22 -4.47
CA ALA A 214 -3.83 18.14 -5.51
C ALA A 214 -5.18 18.83 -5.26
N GLY A 215 -5.95 18.39 -4.25
CA GLY A 215 -7.29 18.90 -3.95
C GLY A 215 -8.36 18.40 -4.94
N LEU A 216 -8.12 17.28 -5.63
CA LEU A 216 -9.04 16.73 -6.65
C LEU A 216 -10.34 16.19 -6.04
N LEU A 217 -10.38 15.96 -4.73
CA LEU A 217 -11.53 15.40 -4.00
C LEU A 217 -12.42 16.47 -3.36
N GLU A 218 -11.98 17.72 -3.34
CA GLU A 218 -12.68 18.86 -2.72
C GLU A 218 -13.68 19.53 -3.70
N SER A 219 -13.89 18.95 -4.89
CA SER A 219 -14.74 19.50 -5.96
C SER A 219 -16.05 18.75 -6.08
#